data_c0038e994512938b228425395a33a247
#
_entry.id   c0038e994512938b228425395a33a247
#
_cell.length_a   1.000
_cell.length_b   1.000
_cell.length_c   1.000
_cell.angle_alpha   90.00
_cell.angle_beta   90.00
_cell.angle_gamma   90.00
#
_symmetry.space_group_name_H-M   'P 1'
#
loop_
_entity.id
_entity.type
_entity.pdbx_description
1 polymer ?
#
loop_
_entity_poly.entity_id
_entity_poly.type
_entity_poly.pdbx_seq_one_letter_code
_entity_poly.pdbx_strand_id
1 'polypeptide(L)'
;MERKWYLDLLALIREPFKRGIPEIVEFGTTQRGFACAIGMVAISLAISWIIEAGVSFALGASALHLGVLLGVMAGAGIFTLVFYALITFAVLAIYSVLFSQIANKFGAHTNYESILKICWYQSAYSMVISLALSIIEVILVLIIRGLSLDIYAPDMILYIIGFSYTIFQVVAYIWCFWVSLTLMARQIEKGRLATFGIGILASLNPVAFIGI
;
A
#
# COMPACT_ATOMS: atom_id res chain seq x y z
N MET A 1 -13.95 -24.47 -5.68
CA MET A 1 -13.54 -23.40 -6.63
C MET A 1 -12.52 -22.51 -5.90
N GLU A 2 -11.29 -22.46 -6.36
CA GLU A 2 -10.31 -21.56 -5.75
C GLU A 2 -10.72 -20.10 -5.96
N ARG A 3 -10.90 -19.38 -4.88
CA ARG A 3 -11.24 -17.95 -4.93
C ARG A 3 -10.03 -17.17 -5.43
N LYS A 4 -10.21 -16.33 -6.45
CA LYS A 4 -9.15 -15.53 -7.05
C LYS A 4 -8.70 -14.45 -6.08
N TRP A 5 -7.38 -14.22 -5.95
CA TRP A 5 -6.76 -13.31 -5.02
C TRP A 5 -7.31 -11.87 -5.07
N TYR A 6 -7.60 -11.36 -6.27
CA TYR A 6 -8.09 -9.99 -6.45
C TYR A 6 -9.51 -9.77 -5.90
N LEU A 7 -10.30 -10.84 -5.71
CA LEU A 7 -11.66 -10.72 -5.14
C LEU A 7 -11.60 -10.35 -3.66
N ASP A 8 -10.59 -10.84 -2.92
CA ASP A 8 -10.39 -10.48 -1.51
C ASP A 8 -10.05 -8.99 -1.40
N LEU A 9 -9.15 -8.50 -2.26
CA LEU A 9 -8.76 -7.09 -2.30
C LEU A 9 -9.93 -6.20 -2.72
N LEU A 10 -10.71 -6.62 -3.73
CA LEU A 10 -11.88 -5.89 -4.18
C LEU A 10 -12.96 -5.78 -3.09
N ALA A 11 -13.18 -6.86 -2.32
CA ALA A 11 -14.09 -6.83 -1.18
C ALA A 11 -13.59 -5.88 -0.08
N LEU A 12 -12.28 -5.85 0.17
CA LEU A 12 -11.66 -4.95 1.14
C LEU A 12 -11.78 -3.47 0.72
N ILE A 13 -11.72 -3.17 -0.57
CA ILE A 13 -11.87 -1.81 -1.10
C ILE A 13 -13.33 -1.35 -1.04
N ARG A 14 -14.27 -2.20 -1.48
CA ARG A 14 -15.69 -1.82 -1.62
C ARG A 14 -16.44 -1.79 -0.30
N GLU A 15 -16.26 -2.82 0.51
CA GLU A 15 -17.01 -3.03 1.75
C GLU A 15 -16.08 -3.55 2.87
N PRO A 16 -15.10 -2.73 3.33
CA PRO A 16 -14.03 -3.21 4.22
C PRO A 16 -14.58 -3.89 5.47
N PHE A 17 -15.57 -3.28 6.14
CA PHE A 17 -16.06 -3.78 7.43
C PHE A 17 -17.16 -4.85 7.31
N LYS A 18 -17.94 -4.85 6.21
CA LYS A 18 -19.05 -5.80 6.02
C LYS A 18 -18.59 -7.12 5.42
N ARG A 19 -17.67 -7.07 4.46
CA ARG A 19 -17.24 -8.24 3.68
C ARG A 19 -15.72 -8.43 3.69
N GLY A 20 -14.96 -7.40 3.36
CA GLY A 20 -13.53 -7.53 3.13
C GLY A 20 -12.78 -8.08 4.34
N ILE A 21 -12.92 -7.46 5.51
CA ILE A 21 -12.25 -7.90 6.75
C ILE A 21 -12.73 -9.28 7.19
N PRO A 22 -14.05 -9.57 7.33
CA PRO A 22 -14.51 -10.89 7.70
C PRO A 22 -14.02 -11.99 6.74
N GLU A 23 -14.14 -11.77 5.44
CA GLU A 23 -13.75 -12.76 4.43
C GLU A 23 -12.24 -13.04 4.43
N ILE A 24 -11.39 -12.01 4.64
CA ILE A 24 -9.94 -12.20 4.72
C ILE A 24 -9.55 -12.94 5.99
N VAL A 25 -10.15 -12.60 7.13
CA VAL A 25 -9.85 -13.26 8.40
C VAL A 25 -10.22 -14.74 8.34
N GLU A 26 -11.39 -15.06 7.81
CA GLU A 26 -11.93 -16.42 7.78
C GLU A 26 -11.35 -17.26 6.64
N PHE A 27 -11.31 -16.73 5.42
CA PHE A 27 -10.97 -17.49 4.20
C PHE A 27 -9.67 -17.06 3.52
N GLY A 28 -9.03 -15.97 3.98
CA GLY A 28 -7.78 -15.48 3.43
C GLY A 28 -6.64 -16.47 3.66
N THR A 29 -5.69 -16.52 2.71
CA THR A 29 -4.46 -17.30 2.84
C THR A 29 -3.24 -16.42 2.66
N THR A 30 -2.08 -16.81 3.23
CA THR A 30 -0.82 -16.10 3.07
C THR A 30 -0.42 -16.00 1.61
N GLN A 31 -0.61 -17.06 0.82
CA GLN A 31 -0.30 -17.07 -0.62
C GLN A 31 -1.14 -16.07 -1.41
N ARG A 32 -2.45 -15.99 -1.13
CA ARG A 32 -3.33 -15.02 -1.79
C ARG A 32 -3.00 -13.59 -1.36
N GLY A 33 -2.72 -13.36 -0.08
CA GLY A 33 -2.27 -12.05 0.41
C GLY A 33 -0.96 -11.62 -0.26
N PHE A 34 0.02 -12.52 -0.37
CA PHE A 34 1.25 -12.28 -1.12
C PHE A 34 0.98 -11.95 -2.59
N ALA A 35 0.13 -12.74 -3.27
CA ALA A 35 -0.25 -12.47 -4.66
C ALA A 35 -0.96 -11.12 -4.83
N CYS A 36 -1.80 -10.69 -3.85
CA CYS A 36 -2.38 -9.35 -3.81
C CYS A 36 -1.31 -8.27 -3.77
N ALA A 37 -0.34 -8.40 -2.85
CA ALA A 37 0.71 -7.38 -2.67
C ALA A 37 1.59 -7.28 -3.91
N ILE A 38 2.11 -8.39 -4.42
CA ILE A 38 2.95 -8.41 -5.63
C ILE A 38 2.17 -7.93 -6.86
N GLY A 39 0.92 -8.37 -7.01
CA GLY A 39 0.05 -7.90 -8.09
C GLY A 39 -0.15 -6.39 -8.06
N MET A 40 -0.33 -5.81 -6.88
CA MET A 40 -0.46 -4.35 -6.73
C MET A 40 0.84 -3.61 -7.02
N VAL A 41 2.02 -4.15 -6.64
CA VAL A 41 3.31 -3.57 -7.04
C VAL A 41 3.44 -3.55 -8.56
N ALA A 42 3.15 -4.68 -9.22
CA ALA A 42 3.23 -4.79 -10.67
C ALA A 42 2.28 -3.79 -11.38
N ILE A 43 1.04 -3.67 -10.89
CA ILE A 43 0.05 -2.70 -11.40
C ILE A 43 0.55 -1.27 -11.20
N SER A 44 1.06 -0.94 -10.01
CA SER A 44 1.57 0.40 -9.70
C SER A 44 2.74 0.77 -10.59
N LEU A 45 3.68 -0.14 -10.82
CA LEU A 45 4.80 0.06 -11.75
C LEU A 45 4.31 0.28 -13.18
N ALA A 46 3.39 -0.57 -13.67
CA ALA A 46 2.84 -0.43 -15.02
C ALA A 46 2.14 0.92 -15.23
N ILE A 47 1.34 1.36 -14.25
CA ILE A 47 0.66 2.67 -14.30
C ILE A 47 1.68 3.81 -14.27
N SER A 48 2.69 3.75 -13.40
CA SER A 48 3.76 4.75 -13.35
C SER A 48 4.49 4.86 -14.68
N TRP A 49 4.77 3.75 -15.35
CA TRP A 49 5.41 3.75 -16.67
C TRP A 49 4.53 4.38 -17.75
N ILE A 50 3.22 4.08 -17.75
CA ILE A 50 2.27 4.67 -18.69
C ILE A 50 2.20 6.19 -18.50
N ILE A 51 2.15 6.66 -17.23
CA ILE A 51 2.13 8.08 -16.92
C ILE A 51 3.42 8.74 -17.40
N GLU A 52 4.58 8.18 -17.08
CA GLU A 52 5.88 8.76 -17.43
C GLU A 52 6.11 8.80 -18.92
N ALA A 53 5.75 7.72 -19.64
CA ALA A 53 5.78 7.69 -21.10
C ALA A 53 4.83 8.72 -21.71
N GLY A 54 3.62 8.86 -21.17
CA GLY A 54 2.63 9.85 -21.63
C GLY A 54 3.10 11.29 -21.41
N VAL A 55 3.66 11.58 -20.25
CA VAL A 55 4.24 12.90 -19.95
C VAL A 55 5.44 13.19 -20.86
N SER A 56 6.34 12.24 -21.04
CA SER A 56 7.51 12.40 -21.92
C SER A 56 7.11 12.64 -23.37
N PHE A 57 6.09 11.93 -23.86
CA PHE A 57 5.54 12.16 -25.20
C PHE A 57 4.91 13.56 -25.32
N ALA A 58 4.13 13.98 -24.34
CA ALA A 58 3.51 15.31 -24.31
C ALA A 58 4.55 16.45 -24.29
N LEU A 59 5.74 16.19 -23.73
CA LEU A 59 6.87 17.12 -23.72
C LEU A 59 7.72 17.07 -24.99
N GLY A 60 7.29 16.32 -26.03
CA GLY A 60 7.96 16.27 -27.34
C GLY A 60 9.17 15.34 -27.41
N ALA A 61 9.24 14.33 -26.54
CA ALA A 61 10.30 13.31 -26.62
C ALA A 61 10.23 12.54 -27.93
N SER A 62 11.39 12.29 -28.55
CA SER A 62 11.46 11.48 -29.77
C SER A 62 11.11 10.01 -29.51
N ALA A 63 10.62 9.30 -30.53
CA ALA A 63 10.31 7.88 -30.43
C ALA A 63 11.51 7.02 -29.97
N LEU A 64 12.73 7.40 -30.37
CA LEU A 64 13.95 6.74 -29.90
C LEU A 64 14.18 6.94 -28.41
N HIS A 65 13.95 8.15 -27.91
CA HIS A 65 14.07 8.47 -26.48
C HIS A 65 13.06 7.68 -25.64
N LEU A 66 11.81 7.59 -26.13
CA LEU A 66 10.77 6.78 -25.50
C LEU A 66 11.12 5.29 -25.49
N GLY A 67 11.68 4.75 -26.58
CA GLY A 67 12.11 3.36 -26.64
C GLY A 67 13.21 3.02 -25.64
N VAL A 68 14.21 3.87 -25.52
CA VAL A 68 15.28 3.72 -24.52
C VAL A 68 14.72 3.85 -23.10
N LEU A 69 13.89 4.85 -22.84
CA LEU A 69 13.25 5.06 -21.55
C LEU A 69 12.45 3.82 -21.11
N LEU A 70 11.57 3.31 -21.97
CA LEU A 70 10.76 2.12 -21.68
C LEU A 70 11.63 0.88 -21.45
N GLY A 71 12.72 0.71 -22.18
CA GLY A 71 13.65 -0.39 -21.97
C GLY A 71 14.35 -0.34 -20.61
N VAL A 72 14.83 0.83 -20.21
CA VAL A 72 15.44 1.06 -18.89
C VAL A 72 14.43 0.87 -17.78
N MET A 73 13.22 1.40 -17.93
CA MET A 73 12.15 1.28 -16.95
C MET A 73 11.71 -0.18 -16.77
N ALA A 74 11.63 -0.96 -17.87
CA ALA A 74 11.28 -2.37 -17.78
C ALA A 74 12.33 -3.16 -16.98
N GLY A 75 13.61 -2.95 -17.25
CA GLY A 75 14.70 -3.58 -16.48
C GLY A 75 14.72 -3.17 -15.02
N ALA A 76 14.64 -1.87 -14.75
CA ALA A 76 14.57 -1.34 -13.38
C ALA A 76 13.32 -1.83 -12.65
N GLY A 77 12.18 -1.93 -13.33
CA GLY A 77 10.93 -2.39 -12.75
C GLY A 77 10.96 -3.85 -12.31
N ILE A 78 11.53 -4.73 -13.13
CA ILE A 78 11.71 -6.15 -12.74
C ILE A 78 12.62 -6.24 -11.51
N PHE A 79 13.74 -5.52 -11.51
CA PHE A 79 14.64 -5.47 -10.36
C PHE A 79 13.92 -4.95 -9.11
N THR A 80 13.18 -3.84 -9.23
CA THR A 80 12.41 -3.25 -8.13
C THR A 80 11.38 -4.23 -7.59
N LEU A 81 10.68 -4.97 -8.46
CA LEU A 81 9.66 -5.94 -8.07
C LEU A 81 10.26 -7.11 -7.28
N VAL A 82 11.38 -7.66 -7.75
CA VAL A 82 12.09 -8.75 -7.05
C VAL A 82 12.65 -8.26 -5.72
N PHE A 83 13.30 -7.11 -5.71
CA PHE A 83 13.91 -6.55 -4.51
C PHE A 83 12.84 -6.16 -3.47
N TYR A 84 11.75 -5.54 -3.92
CA TYR A 84 10.59 -5.26 -3.07
C TYR A 84 10.03 -6.54 -2.46
N ALA A 85 9.80 -7.58 -3.26
CA ALA A 85 9.26 -8.84 -2.76
C ALA A 85 10.16 -9.45 -1.68
N LEU A 86 11.47 -9.48 -1.88
CA LEU A 86 12.45 -10.04 -0.94
C LEU A 86 12.51 -9.24 0.36
N ILE A 87 12.69 -7.93 0.27
CA ILE A 87 12.80 -7.07 1.47
C ILE A 87 11.48 -7.05 2.23
N THR A 88 10.37 -6.84 1.52
CA THR A 88 9.06 -6.77 2.18
C THR A 88 8.72 -8.09 2.85
N PHE A 89 9.01 -9.23 2.19
CA PHE A 89 8.83 -10.54 2.81
C PHE A 89 9.64 -10.67 4.09
N ALA A 90 10.92 -10.34 4.07
CA ALA A 90 11.79 -10.43 5.25
C ALA A 90 11.28 -9.54 6.39
N VAL A 91 10.95 -8.28 6.11
CA VAL A 91 10.44 -7.32 7.10
C VAL A 91 9.11 -7.78 7.68
N LEU A 92 8.16 -8.17 6.83
CA LEU A 92 6.84 -8.62 7.30
C LEU A 92 6.92 -9.95 8.05
N ALA A 93 7.83 -10.86 7.67
CA ALA A 93 8.04 -12.11 8.40
C ALA A 93 8.56 -11.83 9.81
N ILE A 94 9.60 -11.01 9.96
CA ILE A 94 10.15 -10.61 11.27
C ILE A 94 9.07 -9.93 12.11
N TYR A 95 8.39 -8.93 11.54
CA TYR A 95 7.31 -8.24 12.24
C TYR A 95 6.21 -9.20 12.70
N SER A 96 5.80 -10.15 11.85
CA SER A 96 4.75 -11.12 12.17
C SER A 96 5.13 -12.04 13.31
N VAL A 97 6.39 -12.47 13.38
CA VAL A 97 6.91 -13.27 14.52
C VAL A 97 6.86 -12.45 15.81
N LEU A 98 7.41 -11.23 15.79
CA LEU A 98 7.43 -10.36 16.98
C LEU A 98 6.00 -10.02 17.44
N PHE A 99 5.15 -9.63 16.51
CA PHE A 99 3.77 -9.30 16.82
C PHE A 99 3.01 -10.50 17.42
N SER A 100 3.14 -11.70 16.84
CA SER A 100 2.47 -12.89 17.36
C SER A 100 2.95 -13.27 18.75
N GLN A 101 4.26 -13.17 19.03
CA GLN A 101 4.81 -13.43 20.35
C GLN A 101 4.29 -12.46 21.40
N ILE A 102 4.27 -11.16 21.09
CA ILE A 102 3.75 -10.14 21.98
C ILE A 102 2.23 -10.32 22.19
N ALA A 103 1.48 -10.51 21.08
CA ALA A 103 0.04 -10.73 21.16
C ALA A 103 -0.34 -11.91 22.05
N ASN A 104 0.41 -13.02 21.96
CA ASN A 104 0.19 -14.19 22.79
C ASN A 104 0.48 -13.92 24.30
N LYS A 105 1.47 -13.08 24.63
CA LYS A 105 1.68 -12.62 26.02
C LYS A 105 0.50 -11.79 26.56
N PHE A 106 -0.25 -11.13 25.67
CA PHE A 106 -1.48 -10.41 26.03
C PHE A 106 -2.74 -11.28 25.89
N GLY A 107 -2.58 -12.60 25.84
CA GLY A 107 -3.71 -13.55 25.82
C GLY A 107 -4.43 -13.62 24.47
N ALA A 108 -3.77 -13.29 23.35
CA ALA A 108 -4.25 -13.64 22.03
C ALA A 108 -3.75 -15.05 21.67
N HIS A 109 -4.57 -15.82 20.96
CA HIS A 109 -4.16 -17.14 20.46
C HIS A 109 -3.92 -17.02 18.95
N THR A 110 -2.74 -16.55 18.57
CA THR A 110 -2.37 -16.33 17.16
C THR A 110 -1.01 -16.91 16.82
N ASN A 111 -0.80 -17.25 15.56
CA ASN A 111 0.49 -17.68 15.04
C ASN A 111 1.04 -16.66 14.02
N TYR A 112 2.34 -16.77 13.71
CA TYR A 112 3.00 -15.83 12.80
C TYR A 112 2.42 -15.87 11.38
N GLU A 113 1.96 -17.02 10.89
CA GLU A 113 1.38 -17.16 9.55
C GLU A 113 0.08 -16.38 9.40
N SER A 114 -0.78 -16.41 10.44
CA SER A 114 -2.01 -15.63 10.47
C SER A 114 -1.73 -14.13 10.47
N ILE A 115 -0.70 -13.68 11.18
CA ILE A 115 -0.29 -12.28 11.18
C ILE A 115 0.34 -11.91 9.84
N LEU A 116 1.25 -12.74 9.30
CA LEU A 116 1.88 -12.52 8.00
C LEU A 116 0.84 -12.43 6.88
N LYS A 117 -0.18 -13.30 6.90
CA LYS A 117 -1.34 -13.20 6.01
C LYS A 117 -1.94 -11.80 6.02
N ILE A 118 -2.26 -11.30 7.21
CA ILE A 118 -2.88 -9.98 7.37
C ILE A 118 -1.96 -8.87 6.89
N CYS A 119 -0.67 -8.94 7.21
CA CYS A 119 0.32 -7.95 6.76
C CYS A 119 0.40 -7.84 5.23
N TRP A 120 0.29 -8.97 4.51
CA TRP A 120 0.25 -8.95 3.05
C TRP A 120 -0.99 -8.23 2.50
N TYR A 121 -2.18 -8.50 3.06
CA TYR A 121 -3.40 -7.80 2.64
C TYR A 121 -3.37 -6.31 2.99
N GLN A 122 -2.81 -5.94 4.15
CA GLN A 122 -2.59 -4.54 4.53
C GLN A 122 -1.66 -3.82 3.56
N SER A 123 -0.54 -4.47 3.19
CA SER A 123 0.40 -3.93 2.21
C SER A 123 -0.28 -3.71 0.85
N ALA A 124 -1.04 -4.70 0.36
CA ALA A 124 -1.78 -4.56 -0.89
C ALA A 124 -2.81 -3.42 -0.82
N TYR A 125 -3.56 -3.31 0.28
CA TYR A 125 -4.56 -2.27 0.46
C TYR A 125 -3.93 -0.86 0.52
N SER A 126 -2.82 -0.70 1.24
CA SER A 126 -2.11 0.58 1.30
C SER A 126 -1.58 1.02 -0.07
N MET A 127 -1.13 0.06 -0.89
CA MET A 127 -0.71 0.34 -2.27
C MET A 127 -1.87 0.81 -3.15
N VAL A 128 -3.08 0.25 -3.00
CA VAL A 128 -4.26 0.74 -3.72
C VAL A 128 -4.53 2.20 -3.37
N ILE A 129 -4.49 2.54 -2.10
CA ILE A 129 -4.71 3.93 -1.65
C ILE A 129 -3.62 4.85 -2.19
N SER A 130 -2.34 4.46 -2.07
CA SER A 130 -1.22 5.24 -2.58
C SER A 130 -1.31 5.44 -4.10
N LEU A 131 -1.66 4.40 -4.85
CA LEU A 131 -1.83 4.49 -6.30
C LEU A 131 -2.97 5.43 -6.68
N ALA A 132 -4.11 5.35 -5.99
CA ALA A 132 -5.24 6.24 -6.22
C ALA A 132 -4.86 7.71 -5.95
N LEU A 133 -4.12 7.98 -4.87
CA LEU A 133 -3.60 9.30 -4.54
C LEU A 133 -2.64 9.82 -5.62
N SER A 134 -1.71 8.98 -6.09
CA SER A 134 -0.76 9.36 -7.16
C SER A 134 -1.47 9.68 -8.47
N ILE A 135 -2.52 8.94 -8.84
CA ILE A 135 -3.33 9.25 -10.03
C ILE A 135 -4.02 10.61 -9.89
N ILE A 136 -4.63 10.89 -8.72
CA ILE A 136 -5.27 12.19 -8.46
C ILE A 136 -4.24 13.31 -8.54
N GLU A 137 -3.04 13.14 -7.99
CA GLU A 137 -1.96 14.12 -8.06
C GLU A 137 -1.57 14.44 -9.51
N VAL A 138 -1.38 13.41 -10.33
CA VAL A 138 -1.07 13.60 -11.75
C VAL A 138 -2.18 14.36 -12.48
N ILE A 139 -3.45 14.01 -12.22
CA ILE A 139 -4.59 14.70 -12.82
C ILE A 139 -4.60 16.18 -12.39
N LEU A 140 -4.36 16.48 -11.11
CA LEU A 140 -4.30 17.86 -10.63
C LEU A 140 -3.17 18.64 -11.30
N VAL A 141 -1.98 18.06 -11.42
CA VAL A 141 -0.85 18.69 -12.13
C VAL A 141 -1.18 18.98 -13.58
N LEU A 142 -1.82 18.04 -14.29
CA LEU A 142 -2.22 18.20 -15.68
C LEU A 142 -3.30 19.30 -15.83
N ILE A 143 -4.24 19.39 -14.90
CA ILE A 143 -5.26 20.46 -14.91
C ILE A 143 -4.61 21.82 -14.67
N ILE A 144 -3.73 21.93 -13.66
CA ILE A 144 -3.02 23.20 -13.34
C ILE A 144 -2.25 23.68 -14.57
N ARG A 145 -1.48 22.80 -15.21
CA ARG A 145 -0.70 23.15 -16.42
C ARG A 145 -1.59 23.41 -17.64
N GLY A 146 -2.61 22.57 -17.88
CA GLY A 146 -3.51 22.72 -19.02
C GLY A 146 -4.32 24.01 -18.99
N LEU A 147 -4.63 24.54 -17.81
CA LEU A 147 -5.27 25.81 -17.62
C LEU A 147 -4.29 26.99 -17.47
N SER A 148 -2.98 26.70 -17.60
CA SER A 148 -1.90 27.68 -17.38
C SER A 148 -2.00 28.40 -16.01
N LEU A 149 -2.53 27.73 -15.01
CA LEU A 149 -2.71 28.29 -13.67
C LEU A 149 -1.36 28.55 -12.97
N ASP A 150 -0.33 27.80 -13.34
CA ASP A 150 1.05 28.01 -12.90
C ASP A 150 1.65 29.36 -13.36
N ILE A 151 1.08 29.98 -14.42
CA ILE A 151 1.55 31.25 -14.97
C ILE A 151 0.63 32.41 -14.58
N TYR A 152 -0.70 32.17 -14.57
CA TYR A 152 -1.71 33.24 -14.44
C TYR A 152 -2.47 33.23 -13.12
N ALA A 153 -2.45 32.14 -12.36
CA ALA A 153 -3.14 32.10 -11.09
C ALA A 153 -2.30 32.79 -10.00
N PRO A 154 -2.93 33.56 -9.09
CA PRO A 154 -2.26 34.00 -7.87
C PRO A 154 -1.71 32.81 -7.10
N ASP A 155 -0.51 32.95 -6.53
CA ASP A 155 0.13 31.91 -5.70
C ASP A 155 -0.81 31.33 -4.64
N MET A 156 -1.71 32.16 -4.12
CA MET A 156 -2.71 31.76 -3.13
C MET A 156 -3.63 30.63 -3.64
N ILE A 157 -4.02 30.62 -4.93
CA ILE A 157 -4.87 29.56 -5.49
C ILE A 157 -4.11 28.24 -5.54
N LEU A 158 -2.85 28.25 -5.97
CA LEU A 158 -2.00 27.06 -5.99
C LEU A 158 -1.76 26.52 -4.58
N TYR A 159 -1.58 27.41 -3.61
CA TYR A 159 -1.49 27.06 -2.19
C TYR A 159 -2.75 26.37 -1.68
N ILE A 160 -3.94 26.91 -2.00
CA ILE A 160 -5.22 26.35 -1.58
C ILE A 160 -5.40 24.95 -2.18
N ILE A 161 -5.08 24.75 -3.46
CA ILE A 161 -5.17 23.44 -4.13
C ILE A 161 -4.22 22.44 -3.47
N GLY A 162 -2.95 22.82 -3.28
CA GLY A 162 -1.94 21.96 -2.66
C GLY A 162 -2.31 21.59 -1.22
N PHE A 163 -2.76 22.56 -0.43
CA PHE A 163 -3.20 22.33 0.94
C PHE A 163 -4.42 21.42 1.02
N SER A 164 -5.42 21.64 0.15
CA SER A 164 -6.62 20.79 0.09
C SER A 164 -6.26 19.34 -0.28
N TYR A 165 -5.34 19.14 -1.22
CA TYR A 165 -4.84 17.83 -1.59
C TYR A 165 -4.08 17.15 -0.43
N THR A 166 -3.26 17.91 0.30
CA THR A 166 -2.56 17.39 1.49
C THR A 166 -3.54 16.92 2.57
N ILE A 167 -4.60 17.68 2.84
CA ILE A 167 -5.66 17.26 3.78
C ILE A 167 -6.30 15.95 3.29
N PHE A 168 -6.63 15.87 2.00
CA PHE A 168 -7.22 14.67 1.43
C PHE A 168 -6.29 13.44 1.58
N GLN A 169 -4.99 13.59 1.34
CA GLN A 169 -3.99 12.54 1.56
C GLN A 169 -3.99 12.08 3.03
N VAL A 170 -3.95 13.03 3.98
CA VAL A 170 -3.96 12.70 5.42
C VAL A 170 -5.20 11.90 5.78
N VAL A 171 -6.39 12.32 5.33
CA VAL A 171 -7.64 11.60 5.57
C VAL A 171 -7.61 10.18 4.97
N ALA A 172 -7.09 10.04 3.75
CA ALA A 172 -6.97 8.73 3.10
C ALA A 172 -6.02 7.79 3.85
N TYR A 173 -4.89 8.30 4.36
CA TYR A 173 -3.96 7.49 5.17
C TYR A 173 -4.52 7.14 6.54
N ILE A 174 -5.24 8.05 7.20
CA ILE A 174 -5.96 7.74 8.46
C ILE A 174 -6.98 6.63 8.21
N TRP A 175 -7.73 6.70 7.11
CA TRP A 175 -8.66 5.64 6.74
C TRP A 175 -7.97 4.30 6.48
N CYS A 176 -6.88 4.30 5.71
CA CYS A 176 -6.07 3.12 5.45
C CYS A 176 -5.56 2.48 6.75
N PHE A 177 -5.04 3.31 7.66
CA PHE A 177 -4.60 2.87 8.99
C PHE A 177 -5.74 2.25 9.80
N TRP A 178 -6.92 2.88 9.78
CA TRP A 178 -8.08 2.38 10.51
C TRP A 178 -8.58 1.01 10.00
N VAL A 179 -8.62 0.82 8.69
CA VAL A 179 -8.96 -0.46 8.07
C VAL A 179 -7.92 -1.52 8.44
N SER A 180 -6.64 -1.19 8.32
CA SER A 180 -5.52 -2.08 8.66
C SER A 180 -5.54 -2.49 10.12
N LEU A 181 -5.73 -1.54 11.03
CA LEU A 181 -5.85 -1.81 12.46
C LEU A 181 -7.04 -2.71 12.78
N THR A 182 -8.19 -2.48 12.10
CA THR A 182 -9.38 -3.30 12.30
C THR A 182 -9.19 -4.73 11.81
N LEU A 183 -8.50 -4.90 10.66
CA LEU A 183 -8.18 -6.20 10.10
C LEU A 183 -7.29 -7.01 11.06
N MET A 184 -6.25 -6.37 11.60
CA MET A 184 -5.37 -6.99 12.59
C MET A 184 -6.10 -7.31 13.90
N ALA A 185 -6.91 -6.38 14.41
CA ALA A 185 -7.68 -6.56 15.64
C ALA A 185 -8.66 -7.73 15.55
N ARG A 186 -9.29 -7.91 14.41
CA ARG A 186 -10.18 -9.05 14.14
C ARG A 186 -9.42 -10.37 14.07
N GLN A 187 -8.23 -10.37 13.47
CA GLN A 187 -7.41 -11.59 13.38
C GLN A 187 -6.95 -12.10 14.74
N ILE A 188 -6.63 -11.21 15.68
CA ILE A 188 -6.17 -11.59 17.03
C ILE A 188 -7.28 -11.58 18.09
N GLU A 189 -8.53 -11.31 17.68
CA GLU A 189 -9.71 -11.25 18.56
C GLU A 189 -9.53 -10.28 19.75
N LYS A 190 -8.85 -9.15 19.52
CA LYS A 190 -8.61 -8.10 20.53
C LYS A 190 -9.22 -6.77 20.09
N GLY A 191 -9.42 -5.89 21.07
CA GLY A 191 -9.83 -4.52 20.78
C GLY A 191 -8.76 -3.73 20.00
N ARG A 192 -9.18 -2.74 19.19
CA ARG A 192 -8.27 -1.94 18.36
C ARG A 192 -7.17 -1.24 19.16
N LEU A 193 -7.47 -0.71 20.35
CA LEU A 193 -6.47 -0.07 21.22
C LEU A 193 -5.40 -1.05 21.70
N ALA A 194 -5.80 -2.25 22.12
CA ALA A 194 -4.85 -3.29 22.50
C ALA A 194 -3.98 -3.71 21.30
N THR A 195 -4.59 -3.89 20.13
CA THR A 195 -3.90 -4.22 18.89
C THR A 195 -2.89 -3.14 18.50
N PHE A 196 -3.27 -1.87 18.61
CA PHE A 196 -2.38 -0.74 18.36
C PHE A 196 -1.18 -0.73 19.31
N GLY A 197 -1.43 -0.94 20.62
CA GLY A 197 -0.36 -1.05 21.62
C GLY A 197 0.60 -2.21 21.34
N ILE A 198 0.06 -3.39 20.97
CA ILE A 198 0.86 -4.55 20.56
C ILE A 198 1.69 -4.22 19.32
N GLY A 199 1.12 -3.53 18.34
CA GLY A 199 1.80 -3.11 17.12
C GLY A 199 2.97 -2.16 17.40
N ILE A 200 2.80 -1.18 18.28
CA ILE A 200 3.88 -0.30 18.72
C ILE A 200 4.99 -1.10 19.39
N LEU A 201 4.66 -1.98 20.34
CA LEU A 201 5.65 -2.80 21.03
C LEU A 201 6.41 -3.71 20.04
N ALA A 202 5.73 -4.29 19.07
CA ALA A 202 6.37 -5.10 18.03
C ALA A 202 7.31 -4.28 17.14
N SER A 203 6.96 -3.03 16.84
CA SER A 203 7.78 -2.13 16.01
C SER A 203 8.99 -1.57 16.75
N LEU A 204 8.90 -1.41 18.08
CA LEU A 204 10.01 -0.91 18.90
C LEU A 204 11.00 -2.01 19.30
N ASN A 205 10.63 -3.27 19.18
CA ASN A 205 11.39 -4.40 19.68
C ASN A 205 12.52 -4.96 18.74
N PRO A 206 12.65 -4.56 17.45
CA PRO A 206 13.80 -4.99 16.64
C PRO A 206 15.15 -4.58 17.24
N VAL A 207 15.18 -3.52 18.04
CA VAL A 207 16.41 -3.03 18.68
C VAL A 207 16.82 -3.90 19.89
N ALA A 208 15.84 -4.52 20.57
CA ALA A 208 16.12 -5.43 21.70
C ALA A 208 16.64 -6.82 21.27
N PHE A 209 16.42 -7.21 20.00
CA PHE A 209 16.87 -8.50 19.48
C PHE A 209 18.33 -8.50 18.98
N ILE A 210 18.91 -7.31 18.76
CA ILE A 210 20.33 -7.17 18.35
C ILE A 210 21.26 -7.16 19.57
N GLY A 211 20.71 -7.14 20.76
CA GLY A 211 21.42 -7.04 22.04
C GLY A 211 21.39 -8.30 22.91
N ILE A 212 21.10 -9.50 22.36
CA ILE A 212 21.25 -10.79 23.06
C ILE A 212 22.27 -11.66 22.35
#